data_bf5bba6a1384ea2541555fab93a51b32
#
_entry.id   bf5bba6a1384ea2541555fab93a51b32
#
_cell.length_a   1.000
_cell.length_b   1.000
_cell.length_c   1.000
_cell.angle_alpha   90.00
_cell.angle_beta   90.00
_cell.angle_gamma   90.00
#
_symmetry.space_group_name_H-M   'P 1'
#
loop_
_entity.id
_entity.type
_entity.pdbx_description
1 polymer ?
#
loop_
_entity_poly.entity_id
_entity_poly.type
_entity_poly.pdbx_seq_one_letter_code
_entity_poly.pdbx_strand_id
1 'polypeptide(L)'
;QDIKMYWHGDWQDLCRGPHLVNTGQVPADAFKLTRVAGAYWKGDKKNKMLQRIYGVAFRSKDELKQYFYRLEEAEKRDHRKLGREMDLFHLQEEATGSIFWHPNGWKLYSTLQDYMSRKLENNGYLEVKTPQIVDRRLWEKSGHWDKFRENMFIVEVDEQEKTPRINALKPMNCPCHVQIYNQGIKSYRDLPLRMAEFGACHRNEPSGALHGLMRVRAFLQDDAHIFCTEEQIERETKKFIDLLSLVYKELG
;
A
#
# COMPACT_ATOMS: atom_id res chain seq x y z
N GLN A 1 -0.89 7.31 -31.64
CA GLN A 1 -1.68 8.19 -30.75
C GLN A 1 -1.72 9.55 -31.39
N ASP A 2 -2.92 10.11 -31.57
CA ASP A 2 -3.07 11.46 -32.12
C ASP A 2 -2.50 12.47 -31.14
N ILE A 3 -1.67 13.37 -31.66
CA ILE A 3 -1.13 14.49 -30.90
C ILE A 3 -2.13 15.64 -31.01
N LYS A 4 -2.59 16.16 -29.87
CA LYS A 4 -3.54 17.27 -29.83
C LYS A 4 -2.84 18.54 -29.36
N MET A 5 -2.95 19.60 -30.16
CA MET A 5 -2.52 20.94 -29.80
C MET A 5 -3.71 21.73 -29.24
N TYR A 6 -3.46 22.48 -28.21
CA TYR A 6 -4.45 23.38 -27.58
C TYR A 6 -3.94 24.80 -27.58
N TRP A 7 -4.82 25.75 -27.85
CA TRP A 7 -4.55 27.18 -27.91
C TRP A 7 -5.29 27.91 -26.79
N HIS A 8 -4.62 28.92 -26.22
CA HIS A 8 -5.21 29.83 -25.28
C HIS A 8 -4.70 31.26 -25.62
N GLY A 9 -5.48 32.01 -26.42
CA GLY A 9 -5.00 33.22 -27.06
C GLY A 9 -3.83 32.89 -28.01
N ASP A 10 -2.73 33.60 -27.83
CA ASP A 10 -1.49 33.39 -28.61
C ASP A 10 -0.59 32.25 -28.09
N TRP A 11 -0.96 31.67 -27.00
CA TRP A 11 -0.19 30.57 -26.40
C TRP A 11 -0.71 29.19 -26.86
N GLN A 12 0.21 28.26 -27.13
CA GLN A 12 -0.14 26.92 -27.54
C GLN A 12 0.76 25.88 -26.86
N ASP A 13 0.23 24.70 -26.58
CA ASP A 13 0.98 23.56 -26.05
C ASP A 13 0.26 22.24 -26.33
N LEU A 14 1.00 21.14 -26.13
CA LEU A 14 0.51 19.77 -26.22
C LEU A 14 -0.25 19.40 -24.94
N CYS A 15 -1.43 18.82 -25.08
CA CYS A 15 -2.17 18.28 -23.96
C CYS A 15 -3.05 17.09 -24.37
N ARG A 16 -3.28 16.18 -23.43
CA ARG A 16 -4.18 15.03 -23.65
C ARG A 16 -5.66 15.42 -23.60
N GLY A 17 -5.99 16.55 -22.96
CA GLY A 17 -7.37 16.85 -22.64
C GLY A 17 -8.00 15.88 -21.64
N PRO A 18 -9.34 15.91 -21.45
CA PRO A 18 -10.24 16.89 -22.05
C PRO A 18 -10.00 18.29 -21.50
N HIS A 19 -10.45 19.30 -22.25
CA HIS A 19 -10.42 20.71 -21.86
C HIS A 19 -11.82 21.29 -21.80
N LEU A 20 -12.01 22.31 -20.96
CA LEU A 20 -13.20 23.15 -21.01
C LEU A 20 -13.16 23.98 -22.30
N VAL A 21 -14.34 24.36 -22.79
CA VAL A 21 -14.46 25.15 -24.03
C VAL A 21 -13.83 26.55 -23.84
N ASN A 22 -13.97 27.13 -22.65
CA ASN A 22 -13.36 28.40 -22.29
C ASN A 22 -13.20 28.50 -20.76
N THR A 23 -12.34 29.41 -20.31
CA THR A 23 -12.06 29.66 -18.89
C THR A 23 -13.25 30.23 -18.11
N GLY A 24 -14.22 30.86 -18.79
CA GLY A 24 -15.44 31.35 -18.17
C GLY A 24 -16.36 30.28 -17.61
N GLN A 25 -16.12 29.01 -17.97
CA GLN A 25 -16.83 27.88 -17.38
C GLN A 25 -16.37 27.50 -15.95
N VAL A 26 -15.22 28.06 -15.50
CA VAL A 26 -14.76 27.91 -14.13
C VAL A 26 -15.24 29.12 -13.32
N PRO A 27 -16.10 28.96 -12.31
CA PRO A 27 -16.53 30.07 -11.47
C PRO A 27 -15.32 30.70 -10.76
N ALA A 28 -15.22 32.03 -10.74
CA ALA A 28 -14.07 32.74 -10.18
C ALA A 28 -13.83 32.45 -8.69
N ASP A 29 -14.85 32.04 -7.95
CA ASP A 29 -14.80 31.66 -6.54
C ASP A 29 -14.67 30.15 -6.29
N ALA A 30 -14.56 29.36 -7.37
CA ALA A 30 -14.43 27.91 -7.31
C ALA A 30 -13.01 27.40 -7.65
N PHE A 31 -12.01 28.26 -7.76
CA PHE A 31 -10.62 27.86 -7.92
C PHE A 31 -9.71 28.55 -6.89
N LYS A 32 -8.56 27.96 -6.62
CA LYS A 32 -7.55 28.53 -5.72
C LYS A 32 -6.16 28.05 -6.10
N LEU A 33 -5.19 28.97 -6.12
CA LEU A 33 -3.78 28.63 -6.18
C LEU A 33 -3.34 28.12 -4.80
N THR A 34 -2.62 26.99 -4.78
CA THR A 34 -2.32 26.27 -3.52
C THR A 34 -0.87 26.41 -3.11
N ARG A 35 0.07 26.35 -4.04
CA ARG A 35 1.50 26.45 -3.74
C ARG A 35 2.32 26.80 -4.97
N VAL A 36 3.57 27.21 -4.73
CA VAL A 36 4.63 27.34 -5.74
C VAL A 36 5.78 26.41 -5.33
N ALA A 37 6.38 25.72 -6.29
CA ALA A 37 7.55 24.86 -6.07
C ALA A 37 8.50 24.95 -7.26
N GLY A 38 9.80 24.70 -7.02
CA GLY A 38 10.78 24.52 -8.09
C GLY A 38 10.51 23.23 -8.87
N ALA A 39 10.72 23.28 -10.19
CA ALA A 39 10.64 22.09 -11.04
C ALA A 39 11.64 22.23 -12.19
N TYR A 40 12.43 21.19 -12.41
CA TYR A 40 13.33 21.17 -13.56
C TYR A 40 12.55 20.95 -14.85
N TRP A 41 12.90 21.71 -15.90
CA TRP A 41 12.27 21.54 -17.21
C TRP A 41 12.42 20.12 -17.71
N LYS A 42 11.31 19.51 -18.13
CA LYS A 42 11.20 18.09 -18.55
C LYS A 42 11.65 17.06 -17.49
N GLY A 43 11.70 17.44 -16.21
CA GLY A 43 12.09 16.54 -15.12
C GLY A 43 13.59 16.24 -15.04
N ASP A 44 14.42 16.84 -15.88
CA ASP A 44 15.87 16.63 -15.89
C ASP A 44 16.58 17.72 -15.06
N LYS A 45 17.35 17.30 -14.05
CA LYS A 45 18.13 18.19 -13.17
C LYS A 45 19.20 19.03 -13.92
N LYS A 46 19.57 18.65 -15.14
CA LYS A 46 20.50 19.39 -15.99
C LYS A 46 19.85 20.58 -16.68
N ASN A 47 18.52 20.61 -16.76
CA ASN A 47 17.78 21.68 -17.37
C ASN A 47 17.51 22.84 -16.37
N LYS A 48 17.03 23.95 -16.91
CA LYS A 48 16.66 25.13 -16.09
C LYS A 48 15.62 24.75 -15.04
N MET A 49 15.82 25.27 -13.83
CA MET A 49 14.80 25.22 -12.79
C MET A 49 13.76 26.31 -13.06
N LEU A 50 12.51 25.88 -13.15
CA LEU A 50 11.33 26.73 -13.33
C LEU A 50 10.51 26.77 -12.05
N GLN A 51 9.61 27.73 -11.96
CA GLN A 51 8.58 27.76 -10.91
C GLN A 51 7.34 27.02 -11.41
N ARG A 52 6.85 26.06 -10.63
CA ARG A 52 5.61 25.36 -10.87
C ARG A 52 4.54 25.87 -9.92
N ILE A 53 3.49 26.44 -10.49
CA ILE A 53 2.34 26.92 -9.75
C ILE A 53 1.29 25.81 -9.72
N TYR A 54 0.81 25.47 -8.53
CA TYR A 54 -0.23 24.49 -8.32
C TYR A 54 -1.54 25.19 -7.98
N GLY A 55 -2.62 24.65 -8.46
CA GLY A 55 -3.95 25.13 -8.15
C GLY A 55 -4.98 24.00 -8.25
N VAL A 56 -6.15 24.25 -7.72
CA VAL A 56 -7.32 23.38 -7.79
C VAL A 56 -8.52 24.17 -8.27
N ALA A 57 -9.40 23.54 -9.04
CA ALA A 57 -10.64 24.12 -9.51
C ALA A 57 -11.78 23.12 -9.35
N PHE A 58 -12.97 23.61 -9.01
CA PHE A 58 -14.16 22.82 -8.77
C PHE A 58 -15.37 23.44 -9.52
N ARG A 59 -16.49 22.75 -9.51
CA ARG A 59 -17.72 23.20 -10.15
C ARG A 59 -18.41 24.33 -9.36
N SER A 60 -18.16 24.37 -8.06
CA SER A 60 -18.75 25.36 -7.17
C SER A 60 -17.81 25.76 -6.03
N LYS A 61 -18.09 26.92 -5.43
CA LYS A 61 -17.43 27.37 -4.20
C LYS A 61 -17.56 26.40 -3.05
N ASP A 62 -18.70 25.73 -2.93
CA ASP A 62 -18.95 24.79 -1.82
C ASP A 62 -18.10 23.51 -1.99
N GLU A 63 -17.93 23.00 -3.21
CA GLU A 63 -17.01 21.88 -3.46
C GLU A 63 -15.56 22.28 -3.13
N LEU A 64 -15.14 23.51 -3.48
CA LEU A 64 -13.83 24.02 -3.11
C LEU A 64 -13.64 24.12 -1.59
N LYS A 65 -14.66 24.61 -0.86
CA LYS A 65 -14.64 24.66 0.61
C LYS A 65 -14.55 23.25 1.22
N GLN A 66 -15.34 22.31 0.72
CA GLN A 66 -15.30 20.92 1.18
C GLN A 66 -13.93 20.26 0.93
N TYR A 67 -13.30 20.58 -0.19
CA TYR A 67 -11.95 20.10 -0.49
C TYR A 67 -10.93 20.61 0.54
N PHE A 68 -10.93 21.92 0.85
CA PHE A 68 -10.02 22.49 1.84
C PHE A 68 -10.33 21.99 3.26
N TYR A 69 -11.59 21.85 3.61
CA TYR A 69 -12.00 21.25 4.87
C TYR A 69 -11.44 19.83 5.03
N ARG A 70 -11.57 18.99 3.97
CA ARG A 70 -10.99 17.63 3.99
C ARG A 70 -9.47 17.64 4.11
N LEU A 71 -8.78 18.58 3.47
CA LEU A 71 -7.33 18.71 3.61
C LEU A 71 -6.93 19.10 5.04
N GLU A 72 -7.62 20.06 5.64
CA GLU A 72 -7.39 20.46 7.02
C GLU A 72 -7.64 19.31 8.00
N GLU A 73 -8.74 18.58 7.82
CA GLU A 73 -9.03 17.40 8.63
C GLU A 73 -7.99 16.28 8.44
N ALA A 74 -7.51 16.08 7.21
CA ALA A 74 -6.44 15.12 6.93
C ALA A 74 -5.13 15.51 7.62
N GLU A 75 -4.78 16.81 7.64
CA GLU A 75 -3.59 17.31 8.33
C GLU A 75 -3.69 17.13 9.86
N LYS A 76 -4.86 17.37 10.44
CA LYS A 76 -5.12 17.10 11.87
C LYS A 76 -4.94 15.63 12.23
N ARG A 77 -5.23 14.73 11.28
CA ARG A 77 -5.16 13.27 11.44
C ARG A 77 -3.88 12.65 10.85
N ASP A 78 -2.88 13.46 10.50
CA ASP A 78 -1.62 12.93 9.99
C ASP A 78 -0.97 12.03 11.05
N HIS A 79 -0.82 10.74 10.70
CA HIS A 79 -0.26 9.72 11.60
C HIS A 79 1.15 10.08 12.11
N ARG A 80 1.95 10.84 11.35
CA ARG A 80 3.30 11.27 11.74
C ARG A 80 3.24 12.33 12.83
N LYS A 81 2.22 13.20 12.78
CA LYS A 81 1.95 14.19 13.81
C LYS A 81 1.42 13.51 15.08
N LEU A 82 0.34 12.76 14.95
CA LEU A 82 -0.27 12.03 16.06
C LEU A 82 0.69 11.03 16.68
N GLY A 83 1.47 10.31 15.87
CA GLY A 83 2.49 9.37 16.34
C GLY A 83 3.52 10.00 17.28
N ARG A 84 3.94 11.23 16.98
CA ARG A 84 4.87 11.99 17.81
C ARG A 84 4.19 12.57 19.05
N GLU A 85 3.01 13.21 18.88
CA GLU A 85 2.28 13.85 19.98
C GLU A 85 1.82 12.83 21.05
N MET A 86 1.47 11.62 20.63
CA MET A 86 0.99 10.54 21.49
C MET A 86 2.09 9.53 21.90
N ASP A 87 3.32 9.77 21.46
CA ASP A 87 4.46 8.87 21.72
C ASP A 87 4.20 7.42 21.26
N LEU A 88 3.76 7.26 19.98
CA LEU A 88 3.38 5.97 19.47
C LEU A 88 4.54 5.22 18.79
N PHE A 89 5.37 5.91 18.04
CA PHE A 89 6.45 5.31 17.25
C PHE A 89 7.46 6.35 16.78
N HIS A 90 8.63 5.87 16.34
CA HIS A 90 9.58 6.66 15.58
C HIS A 90 10.23 5.87 14.44
N LEU A 91 10.92 6.60 13.59
CA LEU A 91 11.73 6.11 12.48
C LEU A 91 13.16 6.61 12.68
N GLN A 92 14.16 5.79 12.38
CA GLN A 92 15.57 6.18 12.45
C GLN A 92 16.40 5.55 11.33
N GLU A 93 17.60 6.06 11.11
CA GLU A 93 18.44 5.69 9.96
C GLU A 93 18.93 4.25 10.02
N GLU A 94 19.20 3.71 11.20
CA GLU A 94 19.69 2.35 11.40
C GLU A 94 18.69 1.28 10.98
N ALA A 95 17.41 1.67 10.86
CA ALA A 95 16.34 0.78 10.41
C ALA A 95 15.43 1.49 9.39
N THR A 96 16.02 2.01 8.32
CA THR A 96 15.32 2.79 7.30
C THR A 96 14.11 2.04 6.74
N GLY A 97 12.92 2.63 6.91
CA GLY A 97 11.65 2.05 6.47
C GLY A 97 11.10 0.97 7.40
N SER A 98 11.62 0.86 8.62
CA SER A 98 11.09 0.03 9.69
C SER A 98 10.67 0.88 10.87
N ILE A 99 9.65 0.45 11.60
CA ILE A 99 9.01 1.23 12.65
C ILE A 99 9.50 0.73 14.02
N PHE A 100 9.92 1.67 14.87
CA PHE A 100 10.14 1.43 16.30
C PHE A 100 8.87 1.80 17.06
N TRP A 101 8.15 0.80 17.53
CA TRP A 101 6.92 0.99 18.28
C TRP A 101 7.22 1.27 19.76
N HIS A 102 6.72 2.39 20.28
CA HIS A 102 6.77 2.72 21.70
C HIS A 102 5.66 2.00 22.48
N PRO A 103 5.70 2.00 23.81
CA PRO A 103 4.69 1.28 24.60
C PRO A 103 3.25 1.66 24.26
N ASN A 104 2.96 2.95 24.08
CA ASN A 104 1.63 3.42 23.70
C ASN A 104 1.23 2.93 22.30
N GLY A 105 2.14 3.03 21.34
CA GLY A 105 1.94 2.54 19.98
C GLY A 105 1.79 1.04 19.90
N TRP A 106 2.61 0.31 20.66
CA TRP A 106 2.50 -1.14 20.75
C TRP A 106 1.17 -1.60 21.35
N LYS A 107 0.68 -0.87 22.36
CA LYS A 107 -0.64 -1.16 22.94
C LYS A 107 -1.77 -0.98 21.94
N LEU A 108 -1.74 0.12 21.15
CA LEU A 108 -2.71 0.36 20.09
C LEU A 108 -2.61 -0.74 19.00
N TYR A 109 -1.39 -1.03 18.56
CA TYR A 109 -1.10 -2.06 17.57
C TYR A 109 -1.65 -3.42 17.97
N SER A 110 -1.30 -3.91 19.18
CA SER A 110 -1.76 -5.21 19.68
C SER A 110 -3.28 -5.26 19.86
N THR A 111 -3.89 -4.15 20.28
CA THR A 111 -5.36 -4.07 20.39
C THR A 111 -6.06 -4.23 19.03
N LEU A 112 -5.51 -3.60 17.98
CA LEU A 112 -6.03 -3.76 16.62
C LEU A 112 -5.80 -5.18 16.10
N GLN A 113 -4.63 -5.76 16.37
CA GLN A 113 -4.34 -7.13 15.99
C GLN A 113 -5.31 -8.12 16.65
N ASP A 114 -5.53 -7.99 17.97
CA ASP A 114 -6.47 -8.83 18.71
C ASP A 114 -7.91 -8.66 18.22
N TYR A 115 -8.29 -7.44 17.84
CA TYR A 115 -9.59 -7.16 17.23
C TYR A 115 -9.74 -7.91 15.92
N MET A 116 -8.78 -7.79 15.01
CA MET A 116 -8.81 -8.47 13.70
C MET A 116 -8.75 -9.99 13.84
N SER A 117 -7.92 -10.53 14.76
CA SER A 117 -7.85 -11.98 15.04
C SER A 117 -9.23 -12.54 15.39
N ARG A 118 -9.94 -11.89 16.34
CA ARG A 118 -11.31 -12.31 16.70
C ARG A 118 -12.29 -12.18 15.52
N LYS A 119 -12.17 -11.14 14.68
CA LYS A 119 -13.02 -10.99 13.49
C LYS A 119 -12.79 -12.11 12.48
N LEU A 120 -11.55 -12.46 12.23
CA LEU A 120 -11.17 -13.54 11.31
C LEU A 120 -11.65 -14.90 11.85
N GLU A 121 -11.37 -15.21 13.11
CA GLU A 121 -11.80 -16.45 13.76
C GLU A 121 -13.33 -16.64 13.71
N ASN A 122 -14.08 -15.60 14.08
CA ASN A 122 -15.55 -15.61 14.04
C ASN A 122 -16.14 -15.76 12.62
N ASN A 123 -15.33 -15.49 11.58
CA ASN A 123 -15.71 -15.68 10.18
C ASN A 123 -15.11 -16.95 9.57
N GLY A 124 -14.58 -17.86 10.41
CA GLY A 124 -14.10 -19.17 10.03
C GLY A 124 -12.74 -19.17 9.33
N TYR A 125 -11.90 -18.19 9.59
CA TYR A 125 -10.51 -18.18 9.16
C TYR A 125 -9.66 -18.93 10.20
N LEU A 126 -8.76 -19.76 9.72
CA LEU A 126 -7.77 -20.45 10.52
C LEU A 126 -6.48 -19.63 10.51
N GLU A 127 -6.05 -19.20 11.69
CA GLU A 127 -4.79 -18.49 11.80
C GLU A 127 -3.62 -19.44 11.58
N VAL A 128 -2.69 -19.05 10.73
CA VAL A 128 -1.46 -19.79 10.41
C VAL A 128 -0.25 -18.90 10.60
N LYS A 129 0.95 -19.49 10.66
CA LYS A 129 2.21 -18.76 10.73
C LYS A 129 3.23 -19.39 9.79
N THR A 130 3.87 -18.56 8.96
CA THR A 130 4.84 -19.01 7.97
C THR A 130 6.22 -18.38 8.20
N PRO A 131 7.30 -19.03 7.75
CA PRO A 131 8.66 -18.52 7.89
C PRO A 131 8.84 -17.17 7.20
N GLN A 132 9.69 -16.31 7.76
CA GLN A 132 10.04 -15.02 7.16
C GLN A 132 11.15 -15.14 6.12
N ILE A 133 12.13 -16.03 6.35
CA ILE A 133 13.24 -16.28 5.43
C ILE A 133 12.93 -17.57 4.68
N VAL A 134 12.90 -17.50 3.37
CA VAL A 134 12.47 -18.60 2.49
C VAL A 134 13.44 -18.74 1.33
N ASP A 135 13.73 -19.98 0.96
CA ASP A 135 14.62 -20.34 -0.12
C ASP A 135 14.15 -19.78 -1.48
N ARG A 136 15.09 -19.30 -2.28
CA ARG A 136 14.89 -18.77 -3.63
C ARG A 136 14.00 -19.64 -4.51
N ARG A 137 14.14 -20.97 -4.42
CA ARG A 137 13.39 -21.93 -5.25
C ARG A 137 11.87 -21.78 -5.11
N LEU A 138 11.36 -21.40 -3.92
CA LEU A 138 9.93 -21.14 -3.74
C LEU A 138 9.49 -19.89 -4.51
N TRP A 139 10.33 -18.87 -4.50
CA TRP A 139 10.07 -17.62 -5.21
C TRP A 139 10.15 -17.77 -6.74
N GLU A 140 11.06 -18.61 -7.23
CA GLU A 140 11.13 -18.99 -8.65
C GLU A 140 9.88 -19.77 -9.07
N LYS A 141 9.51 -20.81 -8.31
CA LYS A 141 8.32 -21.63 -8.59
C LYS A 141 7.03 -20.81 -8.62
N SER A 142 6.93 -19.78 -7.81
CA SER A 142 5.74 -18.90 -7.73
C SER A 142 5.80 -17.71 -8.69
N GLY A 143 6.89 -17.52 -9.45
CA GLY A 143 7.09 -16.42 -10.39
C GLY A 143 7.41 -15.07 -9.73
N HIS A 144 7.56 -15.04 -8.41
CA HIS A 144 7.89 -13.80 -7.69
C HIS A 144 9.34 -13.37 -7.93
N TRP A 145 10.25 -14.34 -8.12
CA TRP A 145 11.67 -14.04 -8.36
C TRP A 145 11.87 -13.20 -9.61
N ASP A 146 11.20 -13.53 -10.70
CA ASP A 146 11.36 -12.82 -11.98
C ASP A 146 10.73 -11.41 -11.96
N LYS A 147 9.61 -11.26 -11.21
CA LYS A 147 8.82 -10.02 -11.24
C LYS A 147 9.19 -9.04 -10.13
N PHE A 148 9.71 -9.51 -8.99
CA PHE A 148 9.87 -8.71 -7.77
C PHE A 148 11.27 -8.76 -7.17
N ARG A 149 12.24 -9.43 -7.81
CA ARG A 149 13.60 -9.59 -7.27
C ARG A 149 14.22 -8.27 -6.81
N GLU A 150 14.05 -7.20 -7.58
CA GLU A 150 14.61 -5.87 -7.25
C GLU A 150 14.05 -5.31 -5.93
N ASN A 151 12.83 -5.74 -5.56
CA ASN A 151 12.16 -5.31 -4.34
C ASN A 151 12.28 -6.34 -3.21
N MET A 152 13.12 -7.36 -3.33
CA MET A 152 13.32 -8.38 -2.29
C MET A 152 14.63 -8.12 -1.54
N PHE A 153 14.60 -8.33 -0.23
CA PHE A 153 15.82 -8.45 0.58
C PHE A 153 16.40 -9.85 0.42
N ILE A 154 17.57 -9.94 -0.15
CA ILE A 154 18.27 -11.20 -0.39
C ILE A 154 19.17 -11.51 0.80
N VAL A 155 19.14 -12.75 1.26
CA VAL A 155 19.94 -13.29 2.35
C VAL A 155 20.78 -14.43 1.81
N GLU A 156 22.09 -14.22 1.75
CA GLU A 156 23.04 -15.28 1.41
C GLU A 156 23.48 -15.99 2.68
N VAL A 157 23.38 -17.33 2.68
CA VAL A 157 23.80 -18.17 3.81
C VAL A 157 24.96 -19.04 3.34
N ASP A 158 26.12 -18.84 3.99
CA ASP A 158 27.30 -19.70 3.78
C ASP A 158 27.16 -20.97 4.64
N GLU A 159 26.74 -22.06 4.01
CA GLU A 159 26.61 -23.36 4.64
C GLU A 159 27.89 -24.22 4.48
N GLN A 160 29.05 -23.63 4.16
CA GLN A 160 30.31 -24.32 3.82
C GLN A 160 30.19 -25.26 2.60
N GLU A 161 29.16 -25.09 1.81
CA GLU A 161 28.97 -25.78 0.54
C GLU A 161 29.67 -25.01 -0.61
N LYS A 162 29.91 -25.71 -1.73
CA LYS A 162 30.57 -25.10 -2.90
C LYS A 162 29.80 -23.89 -3.49
N THR A 163 28.53 -23.76 -3.20
CA THR A 163 27.66 -22.64 -3.66
C THR A 163 26.82 -22.14 -2.49
N PRO A 164 26.83 -20.80 -2.21
CA PRO A 164 26.00 -20.22 -1.16
C PRO A 164 24.51 -20.48 -1.42
N ARG A 165 23.78 -20.78 -0.37
CA ARG A 165 22.32 -20.88 -0.44
C ARG A 165 21.70 -19.50 -0.44
N ILE A 166 20.88 -19.21 -1.44
CA ILE A 166 20.21 -17.91 -1.59
C ILE A 166 18.79 -18.03 -1.01
N ASN A 167 18.52 -17.21 -0.03
CA ASN A 167 17.21 -17.03 0.55
C ASN A 167 16.74 -15.59 0.36
N ALA A 168 15.48 -15.32 0.65
CA ALA A 168 14.96 -13.96 0.69
C ALA A 168 13.99 -13.80 1.88
N LEU A 169 13.93 -12.59 2.42
CA LEU A 169 12.83 -12.19 3.30
C LEU A 169 11.54 -12.14 2.48
N LYS A 170 10.48 -12.75 2.97
CA LYS A 170 9.23 -12.84 2.22
C LYS A 170 8.61 -11.46 1.94
N PRO A 171 8.36 -11.12 0.67
CA PRO A 171 7.65 -9.91 0.29
C PRO A 171 6.12 -10.07 0.33
N MET A 172 5.65 -11.33 0.36
CA MET A 172 4.24 -11.75 0.34
C MET A 172 4.08 -13.10 1.05
N ASN A 173 2.86 -13.37 1.57
CA ASN A 173 2.55 -14.63 2.26
C ASN A 173 2.04 -15.73 1.31
N CYS A 174 1.52 -15.36 0.14
CA CYS A 174 0.82 -16.27 -0.78
C CYS A 174 1.54 -17.62 -1.04
N PRO A 175 2.82 -17.64 -1.46
CA PRO A 175 3.49 -18.91 -1.73
C PRO A 175 3.61 -19.82 -0.50
N CYS A 176 3.74 -19.22 0.69
CA CYS A 176 3.86 -19.95 1.94
C CYS A 176 2.52 -20.58 2.36
N HIS A 177 1.41 -19.89 2.21
CA HIS A 177 0.07 -20.45 2.46
C HIS A 177 -0.24 -21.61 1.52
N VAL A 178 0.17 -21.51 0.24
CA VAL A 178 0.06 -22.64 -0.70
C VAL A 178 0.88 -23.84 -0.23
N GLN A 179 2.05 -23.66 0.40
CA GLN A 179 2.80 -24.79 0.96
C GLN A 179 2.05 -25.46 2.11
N ILE A 180 1.36 -24.70 2.98
CA ILE A 180 0.50 -25.30 4.02
C ILE A 180 -0.66 -26.06 3.38
N TYR A 181 -1.32 -25.46 2.38
CA TYR A 181 -2.41 -26.11 1.66
C TYR A 181 -1.97 -27.44 1.02
N ASN A 182 -0.77 -27.51 0.48
CA ASN A 182 -0.22 -28.68 -0.20
C ASN A 182 0.20 -29.81 0.77
N GLN A 183 0.15 -29.58 2.10
CA GLN A 183 0.45 -30.66 3.05
C GLN A 183 -0.74 -31.61 3.21
N GLY A 184 -0.47 -32.89 3.06
CA GLY A 184 -1.49 -33.97 3.18
C GLY A 184 -2.47 -34.00 2.01
N ILE A 185 -3.38 -34.97 2.07
CA ILE A 185 -4.44 -35.15 1.07
C ILE A 185 -5.63 -34.28 1.46
N LYS A 186 -6.10 -33.46 0.52
CA LYS A 186 -7.29 -32.60 0.67
C LYS A 186 -8.42 -33.12 -0.20
N SER A 187 -9.64 -33.08 0.33
CA SER A 187 -10.86 -33.38 -0.42
C SER A 187 -11.55 -32.07 -0.80
N TYR A 188 -12.32 -32.08 -1.89
CA TYR A 188 -13.22 -30.97 -2.23
C TYR A 188 -14.24 -30.66 -1.11
N ARG A 189 -14.49 -31.62 -0.22
CA ARG A 189 -15.37 -31.46 0.94
C ARG A 189 -14.75 -30.62 2.05
N ASP A 190 -13.43 -30.46 2.05
CA ASP A 190 -12.70 -29.63 3.01
C ASP A 190 -12.74 -28.14 2.60
N LEU A 191 -13.30 -27.84 1.42
CA LEU A 191 -13.40 -26.49 0.88
C LEU A 191 -14.77 -25.84 1.20
N PRO A 192 -14.83 -24.55 1.44
CA PRO A 192 -13.73 -23.59 1.38
C PRO A 192 -12.84 -23.64 2.62
N LEU A 193 -11.52 -23.62 2.40
CA LEU A 193 -10.54 -23.48 3.47
C LEU A 193 -10.00 -22.05 3.49
N ARG A 194 -10.17 -21.35 4.60
CA ARG A 194 -9.73 -19.98 4.78
C ARG A 194 -8.56 -19.95 5.75
N MET A 195 -7.41 -19.50 5.29
CA MET A 195 -6.21 -19.32 6.12
C MET A 195 -5.90 -17.84 6.24
N ALA A 196 -5.59 -17.36 7.43
CA ALA A 196 -5.17 -15.99 7.68
C ALA A 196 -3.85 -15.96 8.45
N GLU A 197 -3.03 -14.94 8.21
CA GLU A 197 -1.75 -14.75 8.89
C GLU A 197 -1.53 -13.27 9.17
N PHE A 198 -1.18 -12.92 10.40
CA PHE A 198 -0.48 -11.68 10.67
C PHE A 198 0.98 -11.85 10.21
N GLY A 199 1.17 -11.67 8.91
CA GLY A 199 2.41 -11.99 8.21
C GLY A 199 3.36 -10.80 8.12
N ALA A 200 4.55 -10.92 8.73
CA ALA A 200 5.60 -9.92 8.56
C ALA A 200 6.22 -10.06 7.17
N CYS A 201 6.04 -9.02 6.37
CA CYS A 201 6.56 -8.91 5.00
C CYS A 201 7.61 -7.81 4.88
N HIS A 202 8.56 -8.00 3.96
CA HIS A 202 9.66 -7.06 3.75
C HIS A 202 9.81 -6.75 2.27
N ARG A 203 9.88 -5.45 1.92
CA ARG A 203 10.08 -5.00 0.55
C ARG A 203 11.17 -3.94 0.50
N ASN A 204 12.17 -4.13 -0.36
CA ASN A 204 13.25 -3.17 -0.56
C ASN A 204 12.76 -1.94 -1.35
N GLU A 205 11.87 -1.18 -0.74
CA GLU A 205 11.37 0.06 -1.32
C GLU A 205 12.48 1.11 -1.43
N PRO A 206 12.54 1.89 -2.51
CA PRO A 206 13.51 2.99 -2.64
C PRO A 206 13.34 4.00 -1.50
N SER A 207 14.42 4.51 -0.94
CA SER A 207 14.38 5.46 0.19
C SER A 207 13.53 6.70 -0.09
N GLY A 208 13.56 7.22 -1.33
CA GLY A 208 12.76 8.37 -1.75
C GLY A 208 11.24 8.10 -1.86
N ALA A 209 10.82 6.84 -1.78
CA ALA A 209 9.41 6.46 -1.80
C ALA A 209 8.83 6.25 -0.38
N LEU A 210 9.66 6.19 0.65
CA LEU A 210 9.21 5.93 2.03
C LEU A 210 8.38 7.09 2.56
N HIS A 211 7.28 6.77 3.27
CA HIS A 211 6.36 7.78 3.78
C HIS A 211 5.67 7.33 5.08
N GLY A 212 6.21 7.71 6.22
CA GLY A 212 5.65 7.40 7.55
C GLY A 212 5.30 5.93 7.71
N LEU A 213 4.07 5.63 8.15
CA LEU A 213 3.51 4.27 8.22
C LEU A 213 2.93 3.77 6.88
N MET A 214 2.73 4.68 5.91
CA MET A 214 2.00 4.36 4.67
C MET A 214 2.87 3.63 3.64
N ARG A 215 4.18 3.87 3.64
CA ARG A 215 5.11 3.17 2.77
C ARG A 215 6.41 2.88 3.51
N VAL A 216 6.59 1.64 3.84
CA VAL A 216 7.67 1.12 4.69
C VAL A 216 8.37 -0.06 4.00
N ARG A 217 9.50 -0.49 4.55
CA ARG A 217 10.23 -1.69 4.10
C ARG A 217 9.87 -2.94 4.89
N ALA A 218 9.46 -2.78 6.15
CA ALA A 218 9.00 -3.85 7.02
C ALA A 218 7.59 -3.53 7.52
N PHE A 219 6.66 -4.43 7.30
CA PHE A 219 5.25 -4.26 7.66
C PHE A 219 4.59 -5.59 8.00
N LEU A 220 3.49 -5.52 8.71
CA LEU A 220 2.62 -6.65 9.00
C LEU A 220 1.35 -6.54 8.17
N GLN A 221 0.90 -7.65 7.62
CA GLN A 221 -0.39 -7.77 6.94
C GLN A 221 -1.28 -8.76 7.67
N ASP A 222 -2.54 -8.42 7.86
CA ASP A 222 -3.63 -9.35 8.16
C ASP A 222 -4.10 -10.02 6.85
N ASP A 223 -3.23 -10.83 6.29
CA ASP A 223 -3.37 -11.43 4.96
C ASP A 223 -4.10 -12.76 5.02
N ALA A 224 -5.00 -12.99 4.08
CA ALA A 224 -5.78 -14.22 4.03
C ALA A 224 -5.83 -14.82 2.62
N HIS A 225 -5.86 -16.15 2.57
CA HIS A 225 -6.04 -16.92 1.35
C HIS A 225 -7.20 -17.89 1.51
N ILE A 226 -8.14 -17.83 0.57
CA ILE A 226 -9.31 -18.69 0.54
C ILE A 226 -9.15 -19.69 -0.59
N PHE A 227 -8.99 -20.96 -0.23
CA PHE A 227 -8.96 -22.07 -1.17
C PHE A 227 -10.40 -22.58 -1.32
N CYS A 228 -10.95 -22.50 -2.53
CA CYS A 228 -12.35 -22.83 -2.80
C CYS A 228 -12.55 -23.40 -4.21
N THR A 229 -13.71 -24.00 -4.48
CA THR A 229 -14.12 -24.38 -5.83
C THR A 229 -14.62 -23.16 -6.61
N GLU A 230 -14.69 -23.25 -7.93
CA GLU A 230 -15.22 -22.15 -8.77
C GLU A 230 -16.65 -21.76 -8.36
N GLU A 231 -17.49 -22.73 -8.02
CA GLU A 231 -18.87 -22.51 -7.58
C GLU A 231 -18.96 -21.76 -6.24
N GLN A 232 -17.90 -21.79 -5.43
CA GLN A 232 -17.84 -21.14 -4.14
C GLN A 232 -17.33 -19.70 -4.23
N ILE A 233 -16.69 -19.29 -5.34
CA ILE A 233 -16.00 -17.98 -5.48
C ILE A 233 -16.94 -16.82 -5.15
N GLU A 234 -18.11 -16.77 -5.78
CA GLU A 234 -19.06 -15.67 -5.58
C GLU A 234 -19.47 -15.54 -4.10
N ARG A 235 -19.82 -16.66 -3.48
CA ARG A 235 -20.23 -16.69 -2.08
C ARG A 235 -19.11 -16.27 -1.14
N GLU A 236 -17.89 -16.74 -1.37
CA GLU A 236 -16.74 -16.39 -0.53
C GLU A 236 -16.33 -14.92 -0.72
N THR A 237 -16.37 -14.42 -1.95
CA THR A 237 -16.13 -12.99 -2.25
C THR A 237 -17.15 -12.09 -1.53
N LYS A 238 -18.44 -12.47 -1.56
CA LYS A 238 -19.46 -11.71 -0.85
C LYS A 238 -19.22 -11.67 0.66
N LYS A 239 -18.90 -12.82 1.27
CA LYS A 239 -18.58 -12.89 2.70
C LYS A 239 -17.39 -12.02 3.08
N PHE A 240 -16.35 -12.00 2.23
CA PHE A 240 -15.20 -11.14 2.43
C PHE A 240 -15.59 -9.64 2.38
N ILE A 241 -16.40 -9.24 1.40
CA ILE A 241 -16.87 -7.85 1.28
C ILE A 241 -17.74 -7.47 2.50
N ASP A 242 -18.61 -8.36 2.96
CA ASP A 242 -19.46 -8.13 4.14
C ASP A 242 -18.59 -7.94 5.39
N LEU A 243 -17.56 -8.79 5.60
CA LEU A 243 -16.62 -8.65 6.69
C LEU A 243 -15.83 -7.33 6.61
N LEU A 244 -15.31 -7.00 5.43
CA LEU A 244 -14.58 -5.76 5.20
C LEU A 244 -15.44 -4.54 5.53
N SER A 245 -16.68 -4.52 5.04
CA SER A 245 -17.64 -3.45 5.29
C SER A 245 -17.97 -3.29 6.78
N LEU A 246 -18.10 -4.43 7.49
CA LEU A 246 -18.33 -4.42 8.94
C LEU A 246 -17.14 -3.80 9.68
N VAL A 247 -15.90 -4.22 9.37
CA VAL A 247 -14.69 -3.69 10.01
C VAL A 247 -14.57 -2.18 9.80
N TYR A 248 -14.72 -1.71 8.56
CA TYR A 248 -14.66 -0.26 8.28
C TYR A 248 -15.76 0.52 8.99
N LYS A 249 -16.98 -0.03 9.08
CA LYS A 249 -18.09 0.61 9.82
C LYS A 249 -17.83 0.71 11.33
N GLU A 250 -17.16 -0.28 11.90
CA GLU A 250 -16.84 -0.29 13.35
C GLU A 250 -15.66 0.62 13.69
N LEU A 251 -14.73 0.80 12.75
CA LEU A 251 -13.54 1.65 12.95
C LEU A 251 -13.77 3.13 12.54
N GLY A 252 -14.87 3.46 11.88
CA GLY A 252 -15.22 4.82 11.42
C GLY A 252 -14.82 5.04 9.99
#